data_ac9137d4f7a30fbfdc05beb6512c99d5
#
_entry.id   ac9137d4f7a30fbfdc05beb6512c99d5
#
_cell.length_a   1.000
_cell.length_b   1.000
_cell.length_c   1.000
_cell.angle_alpha   90.00
_cell.angle_beta   90.00
_cell.angle_gamma   90.00
#
_symmetry.space_group_name_H-M   'P 1'
#
loop_
_entity.id
_entity.type
_entity.pdbx_description
1 polymer ?
#
loop_
_entity_poly.entity_id
_entity_poly.type
_entity_poly.pdbx_seq_one_letter_code
_entity_poly.pdbx_strand_id
1 'polypeptide(L)'
;MPAALSALVRAQVRGRDLVPVVRLTTRRAVRRLAGGAGVVEVADDRVSGHVLPDGAAQVWREWEAELKAGDPALLDAVHNRLTRAGAEPSRSASKLARILPCPAAADHVQRPAGGTSRKRRLGAADVLHAHLRGQVAELLARDPQVRRDLPDAVHKMRVATRRLRGALSTFRPWLDRSQTEPVGEELRWLAHVLGAPRDAEVMLDRLRDLVAAQPPQLVLGKVQARMDSFMTGRHTAAHDRLVTALDSDRYLSLLGALDGLVEAPPFLPAAHGPAATTLARLVRRTWRKLNRSMTAASKADPGPDQDALLTKCARTPSARGTPPRPFGQPSAGQPSVTRRRSKTCRRRWEIFTTGS
;
A
#
# COMPACT_ATOMS: atom_id res chain seq x y z
N MET A 1 18.53 -11.13 -14.62
CA MET A 1 18.32 -10.12 -13.56
C MET A 1 18.94 -10.64 -12.28
N PRO A 2 19.55 -9.82 -11.40
CA PRO A 2 20.07 -10.27 -10.11
C PRO A 2 18.98 -10.92 -9.25
N ALA A 3 19.29 -12.02 -8.57
CA ALA A 3 18.32 -12.80 -7.78
C ALA A 3 17.57 -11.96 -6.73
N ALA A 4 18.27 -11.03 -6.06
CA ALA A 4 17.67 -10.13 -5.08
C ALA A 4 16.60 -9.21 -5.69
N LEU A 5 16.78 -8.74 -6.92
CA LEU A 5 15.75 -7.92 -7.61
C LEU A 5 14.60 -8.79 -8.12
N SER A 6 14.88 -10.00 -8.61
CA SER A 6 13.85 -10.96 -9.01
C SER A 6 12.93 -11.31 -7.85
N ALA A 7 13.49 -11.51 -6.65
CA ALA A 7 12.72 -11.78 -5.45
C ALA A 7 11.73 -10.64 -5.13
N LEU A 8 12.14 -9.37 -5.29
CA LEU A 8 11.29 -8.21 -4.98
C LEU A 8 10.09 -8.04 -5.92
N VAL A 9 10.17 -8.56 -7.13
CA VAL A 9 9.08 -8.45 -8.12
C VAL A 9 8.31 -9.77 -8.31
N ARG A 10 8.65 -10.80 -7.53
CA ARG A 10 8.08 -12.15 -7.67
C ARG A 10 6.54 -12.16 -7.60
N ALA A 11 5.97 -11.38 -6.69
CA ALA A 11 4.53 -11.25 -6.55
C ALA A 11 3.84 -10.61 -7.77
N GLN A 12 4.54 -9.76 -8.52
CA GLN A 12 4.05 -9.13 -9.75
C GLN A 12 4.24 -10.03 -10.97
N VAL A 13 5.42 -10.66 -11.06
CA VAL A 13 5.80 -11.50 -12.21
C VAL A 13 5.09 -12.86 -12.20
N ARG A 14 4.88 -13.45 -11.01
CA ARG A 14 4.17 -14.73 -10.81
C ARG A 14 4.71 -15.88 -11.63
N GLY A 15 6.04 -16.03 -11.64
CA GLY A 15 6.71 -17.09 -12.35
C GLY A 15 6.79 -16.90 -13.87
N ARG A 16 6.29 -15.78 -14.41
CA ARG A 16 6.47 -15.41 -15.81
C ARG A 16 7.86 -14.84 -16.03
N ASP A 17 8.40 -15.07 -17.23
CA ASP A 17 9.69 -14.50 -17.61
C ASP A 17 9.62 -12.98 -17.74
N LEU A 18 10.67 -12.32 -17.26
CA LEU A 18 10.84 -10.89 -17.45
C LEU A 18 11.52 -10.65 -18.79
N VAL A 19 10.83 -9.91 -19.67
CA VAL A 19 11.38 -9.49 -20.95
C VAL A 19 11.62 -7.98 -20.96
N PRO A 20 12.69 -7.49 -21.59
CA PRO A 20 12.91 -6.06 -21.74
C PRO A 20 11.85 -5.48 -22.70
N VAL A 21 11.15 -4.43 -22.26
CA VAL A 21 10.09 -3.77 -23.04
C VAL A 21 10.49 -2.38 -23.53
N VAL A 22 11.46 -1.74 -22.89
CA VAL A 22 11.94 -0.41 -23.26
C VAL A 22 13.44 -0.31 -22.96
N ARG A 23 14.17 0.33 -23.86
CA ARG A 23 15.53 0.81 -23.62
C ARG A 23 15.51 2.32 -23.49
N LEU A 24 15.95 2.84 -22.34
CA LEU A 24 16.10 4.27 -22.09
C LEU A 24 17.59 4.59 -21.95
N THR A 25 18.07 5.50 -22.77
CA THR A 25 19.41 6.05 -22.67
C THR A 25 19.31 7.51 -22.28
N THR A 26 19.99 7.90 -21.20
CA THR A 26 19.96 9.29 -20.70
C THR A 26 21.38 9.82 -20.63
N ARG A 27 21.62 10.95 -21.31
CA ARG A 27 22.83 11.75 -21.15
C ARG A 27 22.48 12.91 -20.24
N ARG A 28 23.06 12.93 -19.01
CA ARG A 28 22.73 13.88 -17.95
C ARG A 28 23.87 14.85 -17.69
N ALA A 29 23.57 16.15 -17.71
CA ALA A 29 24.44 17.20 -17.18
C ALA A 29 23.80 17.77 -15.89
N VAL A 30 24.55 17.76 -14.80
CA VAL A 30 24.07 18.23 -13.50
C VAL A 30 24.72 19.55 -13.15
N ARG A 31 23.91 20.53 -12.73
CA ARG A 31 24.35 21.82 -12.18
C ARG A 31 23.85 21.98 -10.78
N ARG A 32 24.74 22.27 -9.85
CA ARG A 32 24.40 22.55 -8.47
C ARG A 32 24.38 24.07 -8.27
N LEU A 33 23.21 24.59 -7.95
CA LEU A 33 22.99 26.00 -7.67
C LEU A 33 22.95 26.18 -6.15
N ALA A 34 23.91 26.89 -5.59
CA ALA A 34 24.00 27.16 -4.15
C ALA A 34 23.95 28.66 -3.89
N GLY A 35 23.24 29.08 -2.85
CA GLY A 35 23.10 30.45 -2.40
C GLY A 35 22.64 30.52 -0.96
N GLY A 36 22.51 31.73 -0.39
CA GLY A 36 22.11 31.92 1.01
C GLY A 36 20.75 31.31 1.39
N ALA A 37 19.85 31.10 0.42
CA ALA A 37 18.53 30.51 0.63
C ALA A 37 18.52 28.96 0.54
N GLY A 38 19.61 28.32 0.09
CA GLY A 38 19.72 26.88 0.01
C GLY A 38 20.46 26.35 -1.22
N VAL A 39 20.24 25.08 -1.52
CA VAL A 39 20.90 24.36 -2.62
C VAL A 39 19.86 23.63 -3.47
N VAL A 40 19.86 23.90 -4.78
CA VAL A 40 19.07 23.19 -5.77
C VAL A 40 20.00 22.53 -6.78
N GLU A 41 19.75 21.27 -7.09
CA GLU A 41 20.41 20.55 -8.17
C GLU A 41 19.49 20.53 -9.39
N VAL A 42 19.99 20.99 -10.52
CA VAL A 42 19.28 20.99 -11.80
C VAL A 42 19.99 20.02 -12.74
N ALA A 43 19.28 18.99 -13.13
CA ALA A 43 19.74 18.01 -14.13
C ALA A 43 19.13 18.35 -15.49
N ASP A 44 19.96 18.42 -16.51
CA ASP A 44 19.62 18.56 -17.92
C ASP A 44 19.80 17.18 -18.59
N ASP A 45 18.68 16.54 -18.91
CA ASP A 45 18.66 15.20 -19.45
C ASP A 45 18.30 15.21 -20.95
N ARG A 46 19.17 14.67 -21.76
CA ARG A 46 18.85 14.26 -23.13
C ARG A 46 18.53 12.78 -23.12
N VAL A 47 17.30 12.45 -23.43
CA VAL A 47 16.78 11.09 -23.33
C VAL A 47 16.45 10.53 -24.70
N SER A 48 16.91 9.31 -24.95
CA SER A 48 16.48 8.49 -26.06
C SER A 48 15.79 7.25 -25.52
N GLY A 49 14.56 7.03 -25.90
CA GLY A 49 13.76 5.87 -25.49
C GLY A 49 13.36 5.05 -26.72
N HIS A 50 13.45 3.72 -26.62
CA HIS A 50 13.09 2.79 -27.67
C HIS A 50 12.23 1.67 -27.11
N VAL A 51 11.02 1.50 -27.63
CA VAL A 51 10.14 0.37 -27.29
C VAL A 51 10.63 -0.88 -27.97
N LEU A 52 10.78 -1.98 -27.24
CA LEU A 52 11.33 -3.24 -27.74
C LEU A 52 10.21 -4.24 -28.08
N PRO A 53 10.41 -5.16 -29.07
CA PRO A 53 11.60 -5.26 -29.90
C PRO A 53 11.70 -4.17 -30.99
N ASP A 54 10.62 -3.83 -31.68
CA ASP A 54 10.63 -3.05 -32.94
C ASP A 54 9.70 -1.82 -32.85
N GLY A 55 9.47 -1.30 -31.66
CA GLY A 55 8.57 -0.16 -31.46
C GLY A 55 9.22 1.19 -31.77
N ALA A 56 8.42 2.25 -31.64
CA ALA A 56 8.82 3.62 -31.92
C ALA A 56 9.99 4.09 -31.02
N ALA A 57 10.93 4.80 -31.65
CA ALA A 57 11.96 5.55 -30.93
C ALA A 57 11.48 6.98 -30.67
N GLN A 58 11.78 7.52 -29.50
CA GLN A 58 11.52 8.91 -29.15
C GLN A 58 12.77 9.54 -28.56
N VAL A 59 13.05 10.77 -28.95
CA VAL A 59 14.13 11.59 -28.38
C VAL A 59 13.51 12.84 -27.79
N TRP A 60 13.91 13.19 -26.56
CA TRP A 60 13.48 14.42 -25.92
C TRP A 60 14.52 14.97 -24.95
N ARG A 61 14.33 16.19 -24.54
CA ARG A 61 15.12 16.85 -23.50
C ARG A 61 14.22 17.22 -22.35
N GLU A 62 14.65 16.95 -21.14
CA GLU A 62 13.93 17.33 -19.93
C GLU A 62 14.89 17.85 -18.87
N TRP A 63 14.37 18.73 -18.02
CA TRP A 63 15.06 19.20 -16.85
C TRP A 63 14.38 18.71 -15.59
N GLU A 64 15.18 18.31 -14.60
CA GLU A 64 14.72 17.96 -13.27
C GLU A 64 15.39 18.91 -12.27
N ALA A 65 14.61 19.56 -11.40
CA ALA A 65 15.14 20.32 -10.28
C ALA A 65 14.81 19.63 -8.96
N GLU A 66 15.81 19.46 -8.13
CA GLU A 66 15.72 18.76 -6.84
C GLU A 66 16.28 19.67 -5.74
N LEU A 67 15.47 19.96 -4.72
CA LEU A 67 15.90 20.71 -3.55
C LEU A 67 16.77 19.80 -2.67
N LYS A 68 18.04 20.15 -2.50
CA LYS A 68 18.99 19.44 -1.63
C LYS A 68 19.02 20.00 -0.22
N ALA A 69 18.88 21.32 -0.08
CA ALA A 69 18.83 22.03 1.20
C ALA A 69 18.13 23.39 1.05
N GLY A 70 17.48 23.87 2.09
CA GLY A 70 16.87 25.21 2.13
C GLY A 70 15.36 25.22 1.93
N ASP A 71 14.81 26.36 1.53
CA ASP A 71 13.37 26.61 1.42
C ASP A 71 12.79 26.01 0.13
N PRO A 72 11.64 25.32 0.18
CA PRO A 72 10.87 24.89 -1.00
C PRO A 72 10.56 26.00 -2.01
N ALA A 73 10.45 27.24 -1.59
CA ALA A 73 10.26 28.41 -2.47
C ALA A 73 11.36 28.57 -3.53
N LEU A 74 12.55 28.01 -3.30
CA LEU A 74 13.61 27.93 -4.30
C LEU A 74 13.20 27.12 -5.55
N LEU A 75 12.40 26.08 -5.38
CA LEU A 75 11.87 25.32 -6.52
C LEU A 75 10.86 26.15 -7.33
N ASP A 76 10.12 27.07 -6.69
CA ASP A 76 9.22 27.98 -7.38
C ASP A 76 10.00 29.01 -8.18
N ALA A 77 11.11 29.52 -7.63
CA ALA A 77 12.02 30.43 -8.36
C ALA A 77 12.65 29.74 -9.59
N VAL A 78 13.11 28.48 -9.43
CA VAL A 78 13.64 27.68 -10.54
C VAL A 78 12.55 27.41 -11.57
N HIS A 79 11.33 27.06 -11.14
CA HIS A 79 10.17 26.85 -12.01
C HIS A 79 9.91 28.07 -12.89
N ASN A 80 9.79 29.24 -12.26
CA ASN A 80 9.51 30.49 -12.97
C ASN A 80 10.61 30.83 -13.99
N ARG A 81 11.88 30.59 -13.63
CA ARG A 81 13.00 30.81 -14.54
C ARG A 81 13.04 29.90 -15.74
N LEU A 82 12.78 28.59 -15.52
CA LEU A 82 12.70 27.58 -16.59
C LEU A 82 11.52 27.85 -17.52
N THR A 83 10.36 28.18 -16.97
CA THR A 83 9.17 28.51 -17.76
C THR A 83 9.37 29.77 -18.60
N ARG A 84 10.02 30.81 -18.06
CA ARG A 84 10.38 32.02 -18.85
C ARG A 84 11.40 31.73 -19.95
N ALA A 85 12.21 30.66 -19.78
CA ALA A 85 13.14 30.19 -20.80
C ALA A 85 12.51 29.24 -21.83
N GLY A 86 11.18 29.08 -21.80
CA GLY A 86 10.42 28.26 -22.76
C GLY A 86 10.27 26.79 -22.36
N ALA A 87 10.56 26.43 -21.12
CA ALA A 87 10.31 25.07 -20.65
C ALA A 87 8.85 24.91 -20.19
N GLU A 88 8.23 23.81 -20.54
CA GLU A 88 6.88 23.45 -20.08
C GLU A 88 6.94 22.41 -18.96
N PRO A 89 6.01 22.44 -17.99
CA PRO A 89 5.90 21.38 -17.00
C PRO A 89 5.67 20.04 -17.67
N SER A 90 6.44 19.01 -17.27
CA SER A 90 6.29 17.67 -17.83
C SER A 90 4.90 17.11 -17.54
N ARG A 91 4.24 16.57 -18.55
CA ARG A 91 2.96 15.86 -18.45
C ARG A 91 3.12 14.41 -18.03
N SER A 92 4.34 13.90 -18.04
CA SER A 92 4.65 12.50 -17.74
C SER A 92 5.25 12.34 -16.34
N ALA A 93 4.76 11.39 -15.56
CA ALA A 93 5.25 11.11 -14.21
C ALA A 93 6.68 10.53 -14.19
N SER A 94 7.15 9.93 -15.28
CA SER A 94 8.48 9.38 -15.42
C SER A 94 8.88 9.25 -16.89
N LYS A 95 10.18 9.10 -17.18
CA LYS A 95 10.71 8.79 -18.53
C LYS A 95 10.04 7.55 -19.13
N LEU A 96 9.84 6.52 -18.31
CA LEU A 96 9.15 5.30 -18.72
C LEU A 96 7.68 5.54 -19.06
N ALA A 97 6.97 6.33 -18.26
CA ALA A 97 5.56 6.67 -18.50
C ALA A 97 5.36 7.52 -19.75
N ARG A 98 6.40 8.25 -20.19
CA ARG A 98 6.36 9.01 -21.43
C ARG A 98 6.37 8.10 -22.66
N ILE A 99 7.22 7.08 -22.65
CA ILE A 99 7.40 6.20 -23.81
C ILE A 99 6.42 5.02 -23.82
N LEU A 100 5.99 4.57 -22.64
CA LEU A 100 4.94 3.58 -22.43
C LEU A 100 3.77 4.25 -21.72
N PRO A 101 2.82 4.86 -22.44
CA PRO A 101 1.59 5.32 -21.81
C PRO A 101 0.86 4.11 -21.25
N CYS A 102 0.94 3.93 -19.92
CA CYS A 102 0.28 2.85 -19.22
C CYS A 102 -1.20 3.23 -18.99
N PRO A 103 -2.16 2.52 -19.56
CA PRO A 103 -3.59 2.80 -19.35
C PRO A 103 -3.99 2.77 -17.87
N ALA A 104 -3.28 1.95 -17.06
CA ALA A 104 -3.57 1.80 -15.63
C ALA A 104 -3.12 2.98 -14.76
N ALA A 105 -2.21 3.85 -15.22
CA ALA A 105 -1.80 5.04 -14.48
C ALA A 105 -2.80 6.20 -14.62
N ALA A 106 -3.60 6.21 -15.66
CA ALA A 106 -4.62 7.24 -15.90
C ALA A 106 -5.82 7.12 -14.94
N ASP A 107 -6.13 5.92 -14.46
CA ASP A 107 -7.28 5.69 -13.56
C ASP A 107 -7.07 6.19 -12.12
N HIS A 108 -5.84 6.50 -11.71
CA HIS A 108 -5.58 6.99 -10.36
C HIS A 108 -5.66 8.51 -10.19
N VAL A 109 -5.78 9.30 -11.26
CA VAL A 109 -5.74 10.78 -11.21
C VAL A 109 -6.88 11.46 -11.99
N GLN A 110 -7.69 10.77 -12.73
CA GLN A 110 -8.86 11.41 -13.36
C GLN A 110 -10.00 11.59 -12.34
N ARG A 111 -9.91 12.67 -11.54
CA ARG A 111 -11.11 13.40 -11.16
C ARG A 111 -11.69 13.97 -12.47
N PRO A 112 -12.90 13.64 -12.86
CA PRO A 112 -13.50 14.28 -14.01
C PRO A 112 -13.62 15.78 -13.70
N ALA A 113 -12.88 16.59 -14.46
CA ALA A 113 -13.10 18.01 -14.51
C ALA A 113 -14.52 18.25 -15.09
N GLY A 114 -15.35 18.94 -14.30
CA GLY A 114 -16.51 19.72 -14.70
C GLY A 114 -17.34 19.25 -15.89
N GLY A 115 -18.05 18.14 -15.76
CA GLY A 115 -19.22 17.83 -16.53
C GLY A 115 -20.37 17.54 -15.58
N THR A 116 -21.54 18.12 -15.78
CA THR A 116 -22.80 17.82 -15.07
C THR A 116 -23.26 16.40 -15.40
N SER A 117 -22.45 15.41 -15.01
CA SER A 117 -22.79 14.00 -15.11
C SER A 117 -23.83 13.72 -14.02
N ARG A 118 -25.06 13.43 -14.44
CA ARG A 118 -26.12 12.78 -13.67
C ARG A 118 -25.44 11.81 -12.73
N LYS A 119 -25.46 12.07 -11.39
CA LYS A 119 -24.84 11.25 -10.35
C LYS A 119 -25.23 9.79 -10.58
N ARG A 120 -24.38 9.03 -11.27
CA ARG A 120 -24.57 7.59 -11.43
C ARG A 120 -24.60 7.03 -10.01
N ARG A 121 -25.75 6.54 -9.59
CA ARG A 121 -25.91 5.93 -8.27
C ARG A 121 -25.00 4.71 -8.23
N LEU A 122 -23.94 4.77 -7.43
CA LEU A 122 -23.02 3.67 -7.26
C LEU A 122 -23.80 2.43 -6.79
N GLY A 123 -23.63 1.33 -7.50
CA GLY A 123 -24.14 0.02 -7.10
C GLY A 123 -23.36 -0.51 -5.88
N ALA A 124 -24.00 -1.38 -5.12
CA ALA A 124 -23.33 -1.99 -3.99
C ALA A 124 -22.16 -2.90 -4.43
N ALA A 125 -22.31 -3.58 -5.55
CA ALA A 125 -21.24 -4.35 -6.20
C ALA A 125 -20.04 -3.47 -6.58
N ASP A 126 -20.26 -2.27 -7.15
CA ASP A 126 -19.17 -1.35 -7.53
C ASP A 126 -18.33 -0.92 -6.31
N VAL A 127 -19.02 -0.63 -5.18
CA VAL A 127 -18.35 -0.24 -3.93
C VAL A 127 -17.52 -1.38 -3.36
N LEU A 128 -18.06 -2.61 -3.36
CA LEU A 128 -17.33 -3.78 -2.88
C LEU A 128 -16.14 -4.10 -3.81
N HIS A 129 -16.35 -4.03 -5.12
CA HIS A 129 -15.29 -4.26 -6.11
C HIS A 129 -14.14 -3.27 -5.92
N ALA A 130 -14.44 -1.97 -5.82
CA ALA A 130 -13.42 -0.95 -5.57
C ALA A 130 -12.66 -1.20 -4.26
N HIS A 131 -13.36 -1.66 -3.21
CA HIS A 131 -12.73 -2.02 -1.93
C HIS A 131 -11.79 -3.22 -2.08
N LEU A 132 -12.23 -4.31 -2.71
CA LEU A 132 -11.42 -5.52 -2.92
C LEU A 132 -10.17 -5.19 -3.74
N ARG A 133 -10.34 -4.48 -4.88
CA ARG A 133 -9.23 -4.02 -5.72
C ARG A 133 -8.22 -3.20 -4.93
N GLY A 134 -8.69 -2.25 -4.12
CA GLY A 134 -7.81 -1.43 -3.29
C GLY A 134 -7.03 -2.22 -2.24
N GLN A 135 -7.64 -3.25 -1.63
CA GLN A 135 -6.94 -4.09 -0.66
C GLN A 135 -5.96 -5.08 -1.31
N VAL A 136 -6.27 -5.61 -2.49
CA VAL A 136 -5.34 -6.45 -3.27
C VAL A 136 -4.13 -5.62 -3.72
N ALA A 137 -4.35 -4.41 -4.25
CA ALA A 137 -3.28 -3.50 -4.62
C ALA A 137 -2.38 -3.13 -3.42
N GLU A 138 -2.98 -2.90 -2.24
CA GLU A 138 -2.22 -2.63 -1.01
C GLU A 138 -1.40 -3.85 -0.58
N LEU A 139 -1.94 -5.07 -0.65
CA LEU A 139 -1.22 -6.31 -0.35
C LEU A 139 0.00 -6.46 -1.26
N LEU A 140 -0.17 -6.30 -2.57
CA LEU A 140 0.90 -6.39 -3.57
C LEU A 140 1.96 -5.30 -3.38
N ALA A 141 1.55 -4.06 -3.05
CA ALA A 141 2.48 -2.96 -2.79
C ALA A 141 3.33 -3.19 -1.53
N ARG A 142 2.86 -4.01 -0.59
CA ARG A 142 3.61 -4.35 0.64
C ARG A 142 4.56 -5.52 0.47
N ASP A 143 4.34 -6.42 -0.49
CA ASP A 143 5.19 -7.59 -0.71
C ASP A 143 6.69 -7.23 -0.79
N PRO A 144 7.17 -6.35 -1.69
CA PRO A 144 8.59 -6.00 -1.75
C PRO A 144 9.10 -5.29 -0.48
N GLN A 145 8.22 -4.64 0.27
CA GLN A 145 8.58 -3.98 1.53
C GLN A 145 8.76 -5.01 2.66
N VAL A 146 7.88 -6.02 2.70
CA VAL A 146 7.98 -7.15 3.64
C VAL A 146 9.25 -7.94 3.38
N ARG A 147 9.57 -8.26 2.12
CA ARG A 147 10.82 -8.98 1.76
C ARG A 147 12.07 -8.24 2.18
N ARG A 148 12.03 -6.93 2.26
CA ARG A 148 13.14 -6.06 2.71
C ARG A 148 13.08 -5.75 4.20
N ASP A 149 12.20 -6.37 4.94
CA ASP A 149 11.98 -6.12 6.38
C ASP A 149 11.84 -4.62 6.72
N LEU A 150 11.12 -3.87 5.87
CA LEU A 150 10.93 -2.44 6.14
C LEU A 150 9.95 -2.23 7.30
N PRO A 151 10.17 -1.21 8.14
CA PRO A 151 9.31 -0.91 9.26
C PRO A 151 7.82 -0.83 8.88
N ASP A 152 6.96 -1.41 9.69
CA ASP A 152 5.50 -1.47 9.49
C ASP A 152 5.02 -2.26 8.24
N ALA A 153 5.90 -2.81 7.42
CA ALA A 153 5.51 -3.50 6.19
C ALA A 153 4.64 -4.72 6.48
N VAL A 154 5.08 -5.57 7.40
CA VAL A 154 4.33 -6.77 7.85
C VAL A 154 2.98 -6.36 8.45
N HIS A 155 2.95 -5.32 9.29
CA HIS A 155 1.70 -4.82 9.87
C HIS A 155 0.71 -4.37 8.79
N LYS A 156 1.14 -3.59 7.80
CA LYS A 156 0.28 -3.08 6.72
C LYS A 156 -0.23 -4.21 5.83
N MET A 157 0.62 -5.18 5.48
CA MET A 157 0.21 -6.35 4.71
C MET A 157 -0.82 -7.20 5.48
N ARG A 158 -0.61 -7.39 6.80
CA ARG A 158 -1.57 -8.08 7.68
C ARG A 158 -2.91 -7.33 7.78
N VAL A 159 -2.89 -6.01 7.79
CA VAL A 159 -4.12 -5.19 7.76
C VAL A 159 -4.88 -5.38 6.45
N ALA A 160 -4.21 -5.35 5.30
CA ALA A 160 -4.82 -5.60 3.99
C ALA A 160 -5.44 -7.00 3.93
N THR A 161 -4.68 -8.05 4.31
CA THR A 161 -5.16 -9.44 4.40
C THR A 161 -6.40 -9.58 5.29
N ARG A 162 -6.39 -8.92 6.45
CA ARG A 162 -7.54 -8.92 7.38
C ARG A 162 -8.75 -8.23 6.78
N ARG A 163 -8.56 -7.10 6.07
CA ARG A 163 -9.63 -6.35 5.42
C ARG A 163 -10.25 -7.16 4.27
N LEU A 164 -9.45 -7.85 3.46
CA LEU A 164 -9.94 -8.77 2.43
C LEU A 164 -10.80 -9.86 3.06
N ARG A 165 -10.30 -10.56 4.08
CA ARG A 165 -11.07 -11.58 4.80
C ARG A 165 -12.36 -11.03 5.40
N GLY A 166 -12.28 -9.84 5.99
CA GLY A 166 -13.44 -9.14 6.54
C GLY A 166 -14.48 -8.81 5.47
N ALA A 167 -14.05 -8.37 4.30
CA ALA A 167 -14.92 -8.10 3.17
C ALA A 167 -15.60 -9.39 2.68
N LEU A 168 -14.85 -10.46 2.40
CA LEU A 168 -15.43 -11.75 1.97
C LEU A 168 -16.43 -12.31 2.98
N SER A 169 -16.15 -12.17 4.28
CA SER A 169 -17.07 -12.62 5.34
C SER A 169 -18.32 -11.74 5.46
N THR A 170 -18.16 -10.42 5.39
CA THR A 170 -19.26 -9.46 5.56
C THR A 170 -20.22 -9.50 4.38
N PHE A 171 -19.63 -9.55 3.16
CA PHE A 171 -20.39 -9.52 1.90
C PHE A 171 -20.70 -10.91 1.35
N ARG A 172 -20.52 -11.97 2.15
CA ARG A 172 -20.84 -13.35 1.80
C ARG A 172 -22.21 -13.55 1.15
N PRO A 173 -23.30 -12.82 1.53
CA PRO A 173 -24.60 -12.95 0.84
C PRO A 173 -24.64 -12.42 -0.59
N TRP A 174 -23.60 -11.67 -1.02
CA TRP A 174 -23.51 -11.08 -2.35
C TRP A 174 -22.50 -11.77 -3.25
N LEU A 175 -21.78 -12.75 -2.71
CA LEU A 175 -20.67 -13.42 -3.38
C LEU A 175 -20.95 -14.92 -3.48
N ASP A 176 -20.57 -15.51 -4.61
CA ASP A 176 -20.56 -16.95 -4.75
C ASP A 176 -19.54 -17.55 -3.76
N ARG A 177 -20.06 -18.38 -2.87
CA ARG A 177 -19.28 -19.00 -1.80
C ARG A 177 -18.30 -20.04 -2.32
N SER A 178 -18.68 -20.78 -3.36
CA SER A 178 -17.83 -21.81 -3.94
C SER A 178 -16.50 -21.26 -4.42
N GLN A 179 -16.50 -20.00 -4.92
CA GLN A 179 -15.31 -19.31 -5.39
C GLN A 179 -14.59 -18.52 -4.28
N THR A 180 -15.32 -17.97 -3.30
CA THR A 180 -14.73 -17.07 -2.30
C THR A 180 -14.31 -17.73 -1.00
N GLU A 181 -14.86 -18.90 -0.65
CA GLU A 181 -14.44 -19.64 0.55
C GLU A 181 -12.99 -20.14 0.47
N PRO A 182 -12.53 -20.74 -0.64
CA PRO A 182 -11.13 -21.13 -0.78
C PRO A 182 -10.17 -19.94 -0.65
N VAL A 183 -10.50 -18.82 -1.28
CA VAL A 183 -9.70 -17.57 -1.15
C VAL A 183 -9.66 -17.08 0.31
N GLY A 184 -10.78 -17.17 1.02
CA GLY A 184 -10.88 -16.82 2.44
C GLY A 184 -10.00 -17.70 3.34
N GLU A 185 -9.83 -18.98 3.01
CA GLU A 185 -8.96 -19.91 3.72
C GLU A 185 -7.48 -19.62 3.45
N GLU A 186 -7.11 -19.37 2.21
CA GLU A 186 -5.75 -19.00 1.86
C GLU A 186 -5.34 -17.63 2.47
N LEU A 187 -6.24 -16.67 2.51
CA LEU A 187 -6.02 -15.42 3.25
C LEU A 187 -5.90 -15.65 4.77
N ARG A 188 -6.56 -16.70 5.34
CA ARG A 188 -6.37 -17.07 6.75
C ARG A 188 -4.98 -17.63 6.98
N TRP A 189 -4.50 -18.50 6.08
CA TRP A 189 -3.14 -19.01 6.11
C TRP A 189 -2.12 -17.86 6.03
N LEU A 190 -2.25 -16.95 5.05
CA LEU A 190 -1.35 -15.79 4.93
C LEU A 190 -1.36 -14.94 6.20
N ALA A 191 -2.53 -14.69 6.81
CA ALA A 191 -2.63 -13.94 8.06
C ALA A 191 -1.92 -14.63 9.23
N HIS A 192 -1.88 -15.97 9.25
CA HIS A 192 -1.14 -16.75 10.23
C HIS A 192 0.37 -16.60 10.05
N VAL A 193 0.85 -16.75 8.82
CA VAL A 193 2.28 -16.59 8.48
C VAL A 193 2.78 -15.19 8.81
N LEU A 194 2.00 -14.15 8.48
CA LEU A 194 2.29 -12.76 8.84
C LEU A 194 2.21 -12.50 10.35
N GLY A 195 1.67 -13.42 11.13
CA GLY A 195 1.48 -13.28 12.58
C GLY A 195 2.81 -13.27 13.32
N ALA A 196 3.65 -14.28 13.10
CA ALA A 196 4.84 -14.53 13.89
C ALA A 196 5.87 -13.38 13.90
N PRO A 197 6.24 -12.76 12.75
CA PRO A 197 7.12 -11.60 12.77
C PRO A 197 6.49 -10.41 13.50
N ARG A 198 5.19 -10.15 13.25
CA ARG A 198 4.49 -9.04 13.91
C ARG A 198 4.36 -9.23 15.42
N ASP A 199 4.12 -10.44 15.87
CA ASP A 199 4.03 -10.74 17.30
C ASP A 199 5.40 -10.57 17.98
N ALA A 200 6.52 -10.87 17.28
CA ALA A 200 7.87 -10.59 17.77
C ALA A 200 8.15 -9.08 17.88
N GLU A 201 7.77 -8.28 16.86
CA GLU A 201 7.88 -6.81 16.92
C GLU A 201 7.12 -6.22 18.11
N VAL A 202 5.82 -6.56 18.22
CA VAL A 202 4.97 -6.05 19.30
C VAL A 202 5.46 -6.47 20.68
N MET A 203 5.98 -7.70 20.81
CA MET A 203 6.53 -8.19 22.06
C MET A 203 7.81 -7.43 22.43
N LEU A 204 8.69 -7.17 21.47
CA LEU A 204 9.91 -6.39 21.70
C LEU A 204 9.58 -4.97 22.20
N ASP A 205 8.67 -4.27 21.53
CA ASP A 205 8.26 -2.92 21.94
C ASP A 205 7.67 -2.94 23.36
N ARG A 206 6.79 -3.91 23.64
CA ARG A 206 6.16 -4.06 24.95
C ARG A 206 7.19 -4.36 26.07
N LEU A 207 8.17 -5.21 25.78
CA LEU A 207 9.23 -5.52 26.74
C LEU A 207 10.14 -4.31 27.00
N ARG A 208 10.45 -3.54 25.96
CA ARG A 208 11.21 -2.28 26.10
C ARG A 208 10.47 -1.27 26.98
N ASP A 209 9.16 -1.11 26.76
CA ASP A 209 8.33 -0.22 27.58
C ASP A 209 8.30 -0.69 29.05
N LEU A 210 8.17 -2.00 29.27
CA LEU A 210 8.18 -2.57 30.62
C LEU A 210 9.52 -2.35 31.33
N VAL A 211 10.64 -2.53 30.65
CA VAL A 211 11.97 -2.29 31.23
C VAL A 211 12.19 -0.79 31.48
N ALA A 212 11.77 0.06 30.55
CA ALA A 212 11.89 1.51 30.70
C ALA A 212 11.04 2.07 31.86
N ALA A 213 9.95 1.40 32.21
CA ALA A 213 9.08 1.77 33.35
C ALA A 213 9.66 1.36 34.71
N GLN A 214 10.73 0.55 34.77
CA GLN A 214 11.36 0.15 36.03
C GLN A 214 12.33 1.24 36.54
N PRO A 215 12.46 1.41 37.87
CA PRO A 215 13.53 2.22 38.42
C PRO A 215 14.90 1.70 37.95
N PRO A 216 15.84 2.59 37.53
CA PRO A 216 17.16 2.17 37.02
C PRO A 216 17.95 1.23 37.95
N GLN A 217 17.72 1.37 39.27
CA GLN A 217 18.37 0.56 40.30
C GLN A 217 17.94 -0.92 40.27
N LEU A 218 16.75 -1.20 39.69
CA LEU A 218 16.21 -2.55 39.59
C LEU A 218 16.60 -3.23 38.26
N VAL A 219 17.13 -2.49 37.29
CA VAL A 219 17.57 -3.00 35.99
C VAL A 219 19.07 -3.35 36.08
N LEU A 220 19.39 -4.53 36.64
CA LEU A 220 20.73 -4.94 36.86
C LEU A 220 21.37 -5.61 35.63
N GLY A 221 22.57 -5.21 35.28
CA GLY A 221 23.37 -5.80 34.21
C GLY A 221 22.84 -5.44 32.79
N LYS A 222 23.15 -6.29 31.81
CA LYS A 222 22.86 -6.05 30.39
C LYS A 222 21.46 -6.57 29.97
N VAL A 223 20.41 -6.34 30.77
CA VAL A 223 19.06 -6.88 30.56
C VAL A 223 18.53 -6.45 29.18
N GLN A 224 18.59 -5.16 28.88
CA GLN A 224 18.08 -4.63 27.62
C GLN A 224 18.80 -5.21 26.40
N ALA A 225 20.13 -5.29 26.44
CA ALA A 225 20.93 -5.85 25.34
C ALA A 225 20.61 -7.33 25.08
N ARG A 226 20.42 -8.11 26.17
CA ARG A 226 20.05 -9.54 26.07
C ARG A 226 18.65 -9.71 25.49
N MET A 227 17.70 -8.92 25.95
CA MET A 227 16.33 -8.91 25.47
C MET A 227 16.27 -8.52 23.98
N ASP A 228 16.96 -7.45 23.59
CA ASP A 228 17.01 -6.99 22.20
C ASP A 228 17.64 -8.07 21.30
N SER A 229 18.75 -8.67 21.70
CA SER A 229 19.41 -9.75 20.96
C SER A 229 18.49 -10.97 20.79
N PHE A 230 17.84 -11.43 21.85
CA PHE A 230 16.94 -12.58 21.81
C PHE A 230 15.73 -12.32 20.91
N MET A 231 15.09 -11.15 21.05
CA MET A 231 13.90 -10.81 20.29
C MET A 231 14.22 -10.52 18.82
N THR A 232 15.39 -9.92 18.53
CA THR A 232 15.89 -9.76 17.16
C THR A 232 16.10 -11.11 16.48
N GLY A 233 16.71 -12.07 17.16
CA GLY A 233 16.88 -13.44 16.64
C GLY A 233 15.53 -14.11 16.34
N ARG A 234 14.55 -13.96 17.23
CA ARG A 234 13.18 -14.48 16.99
C ARG A 234 12.50 -13.80 15.79
N HIS A 235 12.66 -12.47 15.66
CA HIS A 235 12.11 -11.70 14.54
C HIS A 235 12.74 -12.17 13.24
N THR A 236 14.07 -12.26 13.14
CA THR A 236 14.78 -12.71 11.95
C THR A 236 14.32 -14.11 11.54
N ALA A 237 14.29 -15.07 12.46
CA ALA A 237 13.82 -16.42 12.14
C ALA A 237 12.34 -16.48 11.70
N ALA A 238 11.49 -15.60 12.24
CA ALA A 238 10.09 -15.51 11.83
C ALA A 238 9.95 -14.83 10.45
N HIS A 239 10.78 -13.83 10.17
CA HIS A 239 10.83 -13.15 8.89
C HIS A 239 11.34 -14.08 7.78
N ASP A 240 12.36 -14.88 8.02
CA ASP A 240 12.88 -15.84 7.03
C ASP A 240 11.82 -16.88 6.66
N ARG A 241 11.06 -17.39 7.63
CA ARG A 241 9.91 -18.27 7.36
C ARG A 241 8.81 -17.57 6.58
N LEU A 242 8.56 -16.30 6.86
CA LEU A 242 7.61 -15.49 6.10
C LEU A 242 8.07 -15.33 4.64
N VAL A 243 9.32 -14.98 4.39
CA VAL A 243 9.88 -14.85 3.03
C VAL A 243 9.78 -16.17 2.28
N THR A 244 10.13 -17.29 2.93
CA THR A 244 9.95 -18.63 2.36
C THR A 244 8.50 -18.89 1.97
N ALA A 245 7.54 -18.51 2.80
CA ALA A 245 6.12 -18.66 2.49
C ALA A 245 5.67 -17.76 1.31
N LEU A 246 6.20 -16.53 1.23
CA LEU A 246 5.94 -15.62 0.09
C LEU A 246 6.62 -16.09 -1.20
N ASP A 247 7.58 -17.00 -1.13
CA ASP A 247 8.22 -17.63 -2.29
C ASP A 247 7.53 -18.92 -2.75
N SER A 248 6.56 -19.40 -1.98
CA SER A 248 5.87 -20.66 -2.28
C SER A 248 4.85 -20.51 -3.42
N ASP A 249 4.61 -21.61 -4.14
CA ASP A 249 3.55 -21.69 -5.15
C ASP A 249 2.16 -21.47 -4.56
N ARG A 250 1.98 -21.79 -3.26
CA ARG A 250 0.74 -21.51 -2.53
C ARG A 250 0.44 -20.02 -2.50
N TYR A 251 1.45 -19.19 -2.21
CA TYR A 251 1.28 -17.74 -2.21
C TYR A 251 1.01 -17.20 -3.62
N LEU A 252 1.73 -17.70 -4.63
CA LEU A 252 1.49 -17.30 -6.02
C LEU A 252 0.08 -17.69 -6.49
N SER A 253 -0.39 -18.88 -6.11
CA SER A 253 -1.76 -19.32 -6.38
C SER A 253 -2.81 -18.44 -5.71
N LEU A 254 -2.58 -18.04 -4.45
CA LEU A 254 -3.44 -17.07 -3.74
C LEU A 254 -3.49 -15.75 -4.49
N LEU A 255 -2.36 -15.23 -4.96
CA LEU A 255 -2.32 -13.99 -5.73
C LEU A 255 -3.10 -14.11 -7.05
N GLY A 256 -3.00 -15.25 -7.74
CA GLY A 256 -3.80 -15.54 -8.94
C GLY A 256 -5.30 -15.57 -8.65
N ALA A 257 -5.71 -16.19 -7.54
CA ALA A 257 -7.09 -16.21 -7.11
C ALA A 257 -7.62 -14.81 -6.72
N LEU A 258 -6.77 -13.96 -6.14
CA LEU A 258 -7.10 -12.57 -5.83
C LEU A 258 -7.24 -11.71 -7.09
N ASP A 259 -6.44 -11.96 -8.14
CA ASP A 259 -6.63 -11.29 -9.43
C ASP A 259 -7.96 -11.68 -10.06
N GLY A 260 -8.26 -12.97 -10.12
CA GLY A 260 -9.56 -13.44 -10.62
C GLY A 260 -10.73 -12.81 -9.87
N LEU A 261 -10.59 -12.66 -8.54
CA LEU A 261 -11.58 -11.98 -7.70
C LEU A 261 -11.74 -10.48 -8.05
N VAL A 262 -10.69 -9.83 -8.53
CA VAL A 262 -10.71 -8.42 -8.93
C VAL A 262 -11.12 -8.25 -10.39
N GLU A 263 -10.68 -9.11 -11.28
CA GLU A 263 -11.00 -9.04 -12.72
C GLU A 263 -12.47 -9.42 -13.00
N ALA A 264 -12.94 -10.49 -12.38
CA ALA A 264 -14.28 -11.02 -12.55
C ALA A 264 -14.91 -11.38 -11.18
N PRO A 265 -15.33 -10.39 -10.39
CA PRO A 265 -15.89 -10.66 -9.06
C PRO A 265 -17.14 -11.54 -9.15
N PRO A 266 -17.24 -12.64 -8.39
CA PRO A 266 -18.34 -13.58 -8.45
C PRO A 266 -19.59 -13.04 -7.72
N PHE A 267 -20.16 -11.94 -8.23
CA PHE A 267 -21.32 -11.30 -7.62
C PHE A 267 -22.60 -12.07 -7.89
N LEU A 268 -23.39 -12.29 -6.86
CA LEU A 268 -24.76 -12.77 -6.93
C LEU A 268 -25.72 -11.61 -7.25
N PRO A 269 -26.93 -11.87 -7.77
CA PRO A 269 -27.92 -10.83 -8.10
C PRO A 269 -28.22 -9.86 -6.94
N ALA A 270 -28.13 -10.33 -5.70
CA ALA A 270 -28.31 -9.52 -4.49
C ALA A 270 -27.31 -8.37 -4.31
N ALA A 271 -26.17 -8.40 -5.03
CA ALA A 271 -25.15 -7.35 -4.99
C ALA A 271 -25.48 -6.12 -5.86
N HIS A 272 -26.39 -6.26 -6.83
CA HIS A 272 -26.64 -5.23 -7.84
C HIS A 272 -27.62 -4.13 -7.43
N GLY A 273 -28.05 -4.10 -6.17
CA GLY A 273 -28.94 -3.04 -5.64
C GLY A 273 -28.21 -1.71 -5.41
N PRO A 274 -28.97 -0.62 -5.17
CA PRO A 274 -28.40 0.69 -4.80
C PRO A 274 -27.55 0.60 -3.56
N ALA A 275 -26.31 1.16 -3.59
CA ALA A 275 -25.35 1.05 -2.50
C ALA A 275 -25.91 1.50 -1.15
N ALA A 276 -26.61 2.63 -1.11
CA ALA A 276 -27.10 3.22 0.14
C ALA A 276 -28.04 2.29 0.91
N THR A 277 -29.00 1.64 0.25
CA THR A 277 -29.98 0.75 0.88
C THR A 277 -29.42 -0.63 1.16
N THR A 278 -28.66 -1.17 0.19
CA THR A 278 -28.12 -2.53 0.26
C THR A 278 -27.00 -2.65 1.29
N LEU A 279 -26.08 -1.67 1.35
CA LEU A 279 -25.01 -1.60 2.36
C LEU A 279 -25.61 -1.35 3.77
N ALA A 280 -26.59 -0.44 3.90
CA ALA A 280 -27.22 -0.17 5.18
C ALA A 280 -27.87 -1.42 5.80
N ARG A 281 -28.51 -2.26 4.97
CA ARG A 281 -29.10 -3.53 5.43
C ARG A 281 -28.02 -4.48 5.96
N LEU A 282 -26.90 -4.59 5.26
CA LEU A 282 -25.78 -5.47 5.62
C LEU A 282 -25.10 -4.98 6.92
N VAL A 283 -24.84 -3.68 7.03
CA VAL A 283 -24.26 -3.05 8.23
C VAL A 283 -25.16 -3.30 9.44
N ARG A 284 -26.49 -3.08 9.31
CA ARG A 284 -27.45 -3.36 10.38
C ARG A 284 -27.45 -4.81 10.83
N ARG A 285 -27.32 -5.76 9.88
CA ARG A 285 -27.23 -7.20 10.20
C ARG A 285 -25.96 -7.50 11.00
N THR A 286 -24.82 -6.98 10.55
CA THR A 286 -23.53 -7.17 11.22
C THR A 286 -23.50 -6.53 12.59
N TRP A 287 -24.07 -5.31 12.72
CA TRP A 287 -24.22 -4.62 13.98
C TRP A 287 -25.10 -5.39 14.98
N ARG A 288 -26.25 -5.91 14.55
CA ARG A 288 -27.12 -6.72 15.42
C ARG A 288 -26.41 -7.97 15.92
N LYS A 289 -25.59 -8.63 15.07
CA LYS A 289 -24.79 -9.79 15.45
C LYS A 289 -23.75 -9.41 16.52
N LEU A 290 -23.03 -8.31 16.29
CA LEU A 290 -22.05 -7.81 17.24
C LEU A 290 -22.69 -7.46 18.56
N ASN A 291 -23.76 -6.68 18.54
CA ASN A 291 -24.46 -6.23 19.75
C ASN A 291 -24.98 -7.41 20.58
N ARG A 292 -25.54 -8.43 19.94
CA ARG A 292 -25.92 -9.68 20.63
C ARG A 292 -24.74 -10.38 21.31
N SER A 293 -23.59 -10.46 20.61
CA SER A 293 -22.40 -11.09 21.18
C SER A 293 -21.83 -10.27 22.34
N MET A 294 -21.84 -8.92 22.23
CA MET A 294 -21.41 -8.02 23.32
C MET A 294 -22.33 -8.12 24.53
N THR A 295 -23.65 -8.15 24.32
CA THR A 295 -24.63 -8.33 25.41
C THR A 295 -24.47 -9.70 26.09
N ALA A 296 -24.16 -10.74 25.33
CA ALA A 296 -23.87 -12.06 25.90
C ALA A 296 -22.60 -12.04 26.74
N ALA A 297 -21.54 -11.38 26.24
CA ALA A 297 -20.28 -11.25 26.98
C ALA A 297 -20.42 -10.41 28.25
N SER A 298 -21.25 -9.34 28.25
CA SER A 298 -21.48 -8.51 29.42
C SER A 298 -22.34 -9.17 30.52
N LYS A 299 -23.07 -10.24 30.14
CA LYS A 299 -23.91 -11.02 31.07
C LYS A 299 -23.22 -12.30 31.55
N ALA A 300 -22.13 -12.68 30.98
CA ALA A 300 -21.36 -13.83 31.40
C ALA A 300 -20.50 -13.51 32.60
N ASP A 301 -20.35 -14.44 33.51
CA ASP A 301 -19.48 -14.31 34.67
C ASP A 301 -18.00 -14.14 34.19
N PRO A 302 -17.17 -13.38 34.98
CA PRO A 302 -15.76 -13.25 34.69
C PRO A 302 -15.05 -14.61 34.63
N GLY A 303 -14.48 -14.94 33.46
CA GLY A 303 -13.80 -16.22 33.26
C GLY A 303 -13.61 -16.60 31.79
N PRO A 304 -13.17 -17.84 31.53
CA PRO A 304 -12.85 -18.30 30.17
C PRO A 304 -13.98 -18.15 29.16
N ASP A 305 -15.23 -18.31 29.58
CA ASP A 305 -16.39 -18.17 28.70
C ASP A 305 -16.63 -16.70 28.29
N GLN A 306 -16.48 -15.77 29.22
CA GLN A 306 -16.54 -14.33 28.92
C GLN A 306 -15.40 -13.94 27.95
N ASP A 307 -14.18 -14.42 28.20
CA ASP A 307 -13.03 -14.16 27.34
C ASP A 307 -13.22 -14.73 25.93
N ALA A 308 -13.83 -15.91 25.82
CA ALA A 308 -14.17 -16.51 24.52
C ALA A 308 -15.21 -15.67 23.76
N LEU A 309 -16.24 -15.15 24.46
CA LEU A 309 -17.25 -14.26 23.88
C LEU A 309 -16.65 -12.92 23.45
N LEU A 310 -15.82 -12.31 24.29
CA LEU A 310 -15.10 -11.06 23.96
C LEU A 310 -14.15 -11.25 22.76
N THR A 311 -13.44 -12.37 22.73
CA THR A 311 -12.58 -12.75 21.59
C THR A 311 -13.41 -12.90 20.30
N LYS A 312 -14.60 -13.51 20.37
CA LYS A 312 -15.54 -13.62 19.25
C LYS A 312 -16.03 -12.24 18.78
N CYS A 313 -16.32 -11.33 19.71
CA CYS A 313 -16.68 -9.94 19.41
C CYS A 313 -15.53 -9.22 18.68
N ALA A 314 -14.29 -9.33 19.18
CA ALA A 314 -13.11 -8.72 18.60
C ALA A 314 -12.77 -9.25 17.18
N ARG A 315 -13.19 -10.46 16.85
CA ARG A 315 -13.05 -11.07 15.52
C ARG A 315 -14.13 -10.63 14.53
N THR A 316 -15.22 -10.01 15.00
CA THR A 316 -16.28 -9.51 14.11
C THR A 316 -15.76 -8.28 13.35
N PRO A 317 -15.89 -8.20 12.01
CA PRO A 317 -15.30 -7.14 11.19
C PRO A 317 -15.64 -5.71 11.58
N SER A 318 -16.82 -5.50 12.19
CA SER A 318 -17.28 -4.19 12.68
C SER A 318 -16.78 -3.82 14.09
N ALA A 319 -16.21 -4.76 14.85
CA ALA A 319 -15.83 -4.53 16.25
C ALA A 319 -14.48 -3.78 16.40
N ARG A 320 -13.62 -3.82 15.39
CA ARG A 320 -12.42 -2.98 15.37
C ARG A 320 -12.74 -1.67 14.65
N GLY A 321 -13.48 -0.82 15.40
CA GLY A 321 -13.96 0.46 14.92
C GLY A 321 -12.87 1.36 14.36
N THR A 322 -12.78 1.33 13.06
CA THR A 322 -12.66 2.57 12.32
C THR A 322 -14.03 2.68 11.65
N PRO A 323 -14.87 3.66 11.99
CA PRO A 323 -16.04 3.94 11.17
C PRO A 323 -15.57 4.07 9.74
N PRO A 324 -16.33 3.61 8.74
CA PRO A 324 -16.01 3.91 7.35
C PRO A 324 -15.91 5.44 7.31
N ARG A 325 -14.70 5.94 7.03
CA ARG A 325 -14.51 7.38 6.81
C ARG A 325 -15.49 7.76 5.71
N PRO A 326 -16.32 8.78 5.90
CA PRO A 326 -17.10 9.32 4.81
C PRO A 326 -16.12 9.70 3.72
N PHE A 327 -16.35 9.18 2.53
CA PHE A 327 -15.55 9.46 1.36
C PHE A 327 -15.43 10.98 1.20
N GLY A 328 -14.22 11.53 1.34
CA GLY A 328 -13.96 12.92 0.97
C GLY A 328 -13.36 13.86 2.02
N GLN A 329 -12.99 13.42 3.23
CA GLN A 329 -12.26 14.32 4.13
C GLN A 329 -10.77 13.99 4.19
N PRO A 330 -9.87 14.99 3.97
CA PRO A 330 -8.45 14.83 4.22
C PRO A 330 -8.22 14.64 5.73
N SER A 331 -7.27 13.78 6.08
CA SER A 331 -6.89 13.50 7.46
C SER A 331 -6.45 14.77 8.19
N ALA A 332 -7.26 15.24 9.12
CA ALA A 332 -6.78 16.14 10.18
C ALA A 332 -5.77 15.38 11.03
N GLY A 333 -4.57 15.96 11.18
CA GLY A 333 -3.41 15.31 11.76
C GLY A 333 -3.58 14.97 13.24
N GLN A 334 -3.29 13.73 13.56
CA GLN A 334 -2.67 13.44 14.85
C GLN A 334 -1.18 13.80 14.76
N PRO A 335 -0.57 14.40 15.80
CA PRO A 335 0.85 14.68 15.79
C PRO A 335 1.61 13.34 15.86
N SER A 336 2.00 12.84 14.70
CA SER A 336 3.02 11.81 14.62
C SER A 336 4.34 12.49 14.96
N VAL A 337 5.09 11.92 15.91
CA VAL A 337 6.51 12.20 16.09
C VAL A 337 7.18 11.86 14.77
N THR A 338 7.31 12.86 13.92
CA THR A 338 7.92 12.79 12.62
C THR A 338 9.44 12.75 12.83
N ARG A 339 10.03 11.55 12.79
CA ARG A 339 11.37 11.45 12.19
C ARG A 339 11.25 12.05 10.79
N ARG A 340 11.80 13.24 10.63
CA ARG A 340 11.94 13.94 9.34
C ARG A 340 12.71 13.03 8.38
N ARG A 341 12.01 12.21 7.59
CA ARG A 341 12.53 11.79 6.29
C ARG A 341 12.38 13.02 5.40
N SER A 342 13.48 13.56 4.93
CA SER A 342 13.50 14.60 3.91
C SER A 342 12.69 14.07 2.71
N LYS A 343 11.48 14.58 2.54
CA LYS A 343 10.77 14.40 1.27
C LYS A 343 11.56 15.24 0.28
N THR A 344 12.33 14.58 -0.56
CA THR A 344 13.04 15.20 -1.66
C THR A 344 11.98 15.84 -2.55
N CYS A 345 11.90 17.16 -2.55
CA CYS A 345 10.96 17.90 -3.38
C CYS A 345 11.58 18.00 -4.78
N ARG A 346 10.98 17.32 -5.75
CA ARG A 346 11.49 17.24 -7.13
C ARG A 346 10.42 17.75 -8.09
N ARG A 347 10.82 18.57 -9.06
CA ARG A 347 9.98 19.05 -10.16
C ARG A 347 10.67 18.75 -11.48
N ARG A 348 9.86 18.52 -12.54
CA ARG A 348 10.32 18.17 -13.88
C ARG A 348 9.67 19.06 -14.93
N TRP A 349 10.46 19.42 -15.98
CA TRP A 349 10.04 20.20 -17.14
C TRP A 349 10.55 19.56 -18.42
N GLU A 350 9.91 19.87 -19.53
CA GLU A 350 10.25 19.42 -20.88
C GLU A 350 10.46 20.61 -21.79
N ILE A 351 11.31 20.47 -22.80
CA ILE A 351 11.40 21.38 -23.94
C ILE A 351 11.01 20.59 -25.16
N PHE A 352 10.02 21.08 -25.88
CA PHE A 352 9.71 20.59 -27.22
C PHE A 352 10.74 21.19 -28.17
N THR A 353 11.75 20.42 -28.56
CA THR A 353 12.52 20.74 -29.77
C THR A 353 11.68 20.27 -30.94
N THR A 354 11.03 21.20 -31.65
CA THR A 354 10.54 20.95 -33.00
C THR A 354 11.80 20.63 -33.83
N GLY A 355 11.93 19.36 -34.20
CA GLY A 355 13.00 18.91 -35.07
C GLY A 355 12.84 19.56 -36.45
N SER A 356 13.87 20.22 -36.91
CA SER A 356 14.10 20.54 -38.32
C SER A 356 14.63 19.30 -39.02
#